data_c269bb3429180538d71f679482309342
#
_entry.id   c269bb3429180538d71f679482309342
#
_cell.length_a   1.000
_cell.length_b   1.000
_cell.length_c   1.000
_cell.angle_alpha   90.00
_cell.angle_beta   90.00
_cell.angle_gamma   90.00
#
_symmetry.space_group_name_H-M   'P 1'
#
loop_
_entity.id
_entity.type
_entity.pdbx_description
1 polymer ?
#
loop_
_entity_poly.entity_id
_entity_poly.type
_entity_poly.pdbx_seq_one_letter_code
_entity_poly.pdbx_strand_id
1 'polypeptide(L)'
;VIRFVTSASPKRVMAIGQKTEIIQYEINTYDSIQCIIEWEMLNGTKFTETILTSWIDPESSSAISDQKIKFIGTSGRYEADQKERGIRINTDNVGVLHINPDFCMPYGYNDGDIQWRGYGIDSITTFLNDVADLEDGLKNISDLQENRPSFKESLISTMVTDAAHKSLKNGSQWEEIKILK
;
A
#
# COMPACT_ATOMS: atom_id res chain seq x y z
N VAL A 1 -0.85 -3.10 0.37
CA VAL A 1 -1.35 -2.65 1.67
C VAL A 1 -2.66 -3.32 2.02
N ILE A 2 -3.74 -3.18 1.21
CA ILE A 2 -5.08 -3.73 1.53
C ILE A 2 -5.01 -5.21 1.88
N ARG A 3 -4.41 -6.03 1.01
CA ARG A 3 -4.28 -7.47 1.27
C ARG A 3 -3.52 -7.79 2.55
N PHE A 4 -2.42 -7.07 2.81
CA PHE A 4 -1.63 -7.25 4.04
C PHE A 4 -2.45 -6.98 5.30
N VAL A 5 -3.27 -5.92 5.28
CA VAL A 5 -4.07 -5.52 6.46
C VAL A 5 -5.29 -6.40 6.64
N THR A 6 -5.94 -6.83 5.54
CA THR A 6 -7.26 -7.48 5.59
C THR A 6 -7.23 -8.98 5.27
N SER A 7 -6.13 -9.49 4.70
CA SER A 7 -6.02 -10.82 4.09
C SER A 7 -7.07 -11.09 3.00
N ALA A 8 -7.75 -10.05 2.50
CA ALA A 8 -8.77 -10.15 1.48
C ALA A 8 -8.18 -10.48 0.10
N SER A 9 -9.00 -11.06 -0.76
CA SER A 9 -8.65 -11.36 -2.15
C SER A 9 -9.39 -10.40 -3.09
N PRO A 10 -8.70 -9.78 -4.07
CA PRO A 10 -9.36 -8.94 -5.06
C PRO A 10 -10.17 -9.83 -6.02
N LYS A 11 -11.36 -9.38 -6.39
CA LYS A 11 -12.27 -10.12 -7.28
C LYS A 11 -12.36 -9.52 -8.66
N ARG A 12 -12.62 -8.25 -8.74
CA ARG A 12 -12.75 -7.51 -10.00
C ARG A 12 -12.37 -6.05 -9.82
N VAL A 13 -12.02 -5.41 -10.92
CA VAL A 13 -11.64 -4.01 -10.97
C VAL A 13 -12.31 -3.29 -12.13
N MET A 14 -12.65 -2.05 -11.93
CA MET A 14 -13.03 -1.10 -12.97
C MET A 14 -12.08 0.08 -12.92
N ALA A 15 -11.59 0.54 -14.07
CA ALA A 15 -10.63 1.64 -14.14
C ALA A 15 -11.05 2.67 -15.19
N ILE A 16 -10.90 3.95 -14.82
CA ILE A 16 -11.10 5.11 -15.71
C ILE A 16 -9.80 5.91 -15.73
N GLY A 17 -9.34 6.27 -16.92
CA GLY A 17 -8.10 7.02 -17.12
C GLY A 17 -8.33 8.33 -17.86
N GLN A 18 -7.49 9.31 -17.56
CA GLN A 18 -7.44 10.62 -18.21
C GLN A 18 -6.14 10.75 -18.99
N LYS A 19 -6.21 11.31 -20.22
CA LYS A 19 -5.06 11.59 -21.08
C LYS A 19 -5.22 13.00 -21.65
N THR A 20 -4.54 13.98 -21.07
CA THR A 20 -4.62 15.38 -21.50
C THR A 20 -3.25 16.07 -21.51
N GLU A 21 -2.46 15.90 -20.45
CA GLU A 21 -1.21 16.62 -20.26
C GLU A 21 0.00 15.85 -20.81
N ILE A 22 0.19 14.61 -20.36
CA ILE A 22 1.40 13.83 -20.69
C ILE A 22 1.45 13.51 -22.20
N ILE A 23 0.30 13.37 -22.84
CA ILE A 23 0.23 13.11 -24.29
C ILE A 23 0.80 14.26 -25.14
N GLN A 24 0.84 15.49 -24.60
CA GLN A 24 1.43 16.65 -25.28
C GLN A 24 2.96 16.50 -25.46
N TYR A 25 3.59 15.64 -24.69
CA TYR A 25 5.02 15.29 -24.77
C TYR A 25 5.27 14.04 -25.61
N GLU A 26 4.33 13.63 -26.44
CA GLU A 26 4.37 12.41 -27.27
C GLU A 26 4.46 11.11 -26.46
N ILE A 27 4.12 11.14 -25.18
CA ILE A 27 4.12 9.98 -24.30
C ILE A 27 2.69 9.42 -24.22
N ASN A 28 2.47 8.24 -24.79
CA ASN A 28 1.16 7.61 -24.82
C ASN A 28 0.85 6.88 -23.51
N THR A 29 0.62 7.64 -22.45
CA THR A 29 0.20 7.11 -21.14
C THR A 29 -0.94 7.94 -20.55
N TYR A 30 -1.46 7.52 -19.40
CA TYR A 30 -2.49 8.25 -18.67
C TYR A 30 -1.85 9.25 -17.70
N ASP A 31 -2.42 10.45 -17.60
CA ASP A 31 -2.07 11.45 -16.60
C ASP A 31 -2.50 10.99 -15.21
N SER A 32 -3.71 10.46 -15.14
CA SER A 32 -4.28 9.90 -13.92
C SER A 32 -5.17 8.70 -14.23
N ILE A 33 -5.28 7.81 -13.27
CA ILE A 33 -6.16 6.63 -13.32
C ILE A 33 -6.90 6.54 -11.98
N GLN A 34 -8.20 6.28 -12.06
CA GLN A 34 -9.04 5.95 -10.93
C GLN A 34 -9.50 4.51 -11.07
N CYS A 35 -9.37 3.73 -10.00
CA CYS A 35 -9.81 2.34 -9.96
C CYS A 35 -10.80 2.13 -8.82
N ILE A 36 -11.81 1.30 -9.06
CA ILE A 36 -12.64 0.72 -8.02
C ILE A 36 -12.39 -0.79 -8.04
N ILE A 37 -12.02 -1.35 -6.89
CA ILE A 37 -11.70 -2.76 -6.72
C ILE A 37 -12.68 -3.37 -5.73
N GLU A 38 -13.30 -4.48 -6.09
CA GLU A 38 -14.08 -5.30 -5.17
C GLU A 38 -13.17 -6.34 -4.52
N TRP A 39 -13.19 -6.39 -3.19
CA TRP A 39 -12.45 -7.32 -2.36
C TRP A 39 -13.39 -8.26 -1.62
N GLU A 40 -12.92 -9.47 -1.33
CA GLU A 40 -13.63 -10.44 -0.52
C GLU A 40 -12.71 -10.99 0.56
N MET A 41 -13.13 -10.88 1.82
CA MET A 41 -12.45 -11.42 2.98
C MET A 41 -12.64 -12.94 3.09
N LEU A 42 -11.83 -13.61 3.90
CA LEU A 42 -11.92 -15.07 4.12
C LEU A 42 -13.29 -15.52 4.65
N ASN A 43 -14.00 -14.67 5.36
CA ASN A 43 -15.34 -14.94 5.88
C ASN A 43 -16.48 -14.63 4.87
N GLY A 44 -16.14 -14.28 3.62
CA GLY A 44 -17.08 -13.93 2.57
C GLY A 44 -17.58 -12.48 2.58
N THR A 45 -17.18 -11.67 3.56
CA THR A 45 -17.52 -10.24 3.59
C THR A 45 -16.84 -9.52 2.44
N LYS A 46 -17.61 -8.70 1.72
CA LYS A 46 -17.12 -7.88 0.62
C LYS A 46 -17.00 -6.41 1.02
N PHE A 47 -16.00 -5.76 0.44
CA PHE A 47 -15.83 -4.32 0.53
C PHE A 47 -15.22 -3.78 -0.78
N THR A 48 -15.24 -2.47 -0.94
CA THR A 48 -14.66 -1.81 -2.11
C THR A 48 -13.52 -0.91 -1.69
N GLU A 49 -12.51 -0.84 -2.55
CA GLU A 49 -11.41 0.10 -2.50
C GLU A 49 -11.49 1.05 -3.68
N THR A 50 -11.24 2.33 -3.46
CA THR A 50 -11.03 3.31 -4.53
C THR A 50 -9.57 3.73 -4.50
N ILE A 51 -8.89 3.60 -5.64
CA ILE A 51 -7.52 4.06 -5.84
C ILE A 51 -7.54 5.24 -6.81
N LEU A 52 -6.88 6.32 -6.43
CA LEU A 52 -6.52 7.42 -7.33
C LEU A 52 -5.00 7.43 -7.47
N THR A 53 -4.51 7.38 -8.70
CA THR A 53 -3.10 7.58 -9.01
C THR A 53 -2.95 8.66 -10.07
N SER A 54 -1.93 9.52 -9.96
CA SER A 54 -1.66 10.61 -10.88
C SER A 54 -0.16 10.77 -11.10
N TRP A 55 0.21 11.10 -12.33
CA TRP A 55 1.57 11.49 -12.73
C TRP A 55 1.73 13.00 -12.88
N ILE A 56 0.63 13.74 -12.76
CA ILE A 56 0.62 15.20 -12.84
C ILE A 56 0.47 15.78 -11.44
N ASP A 57 1.39 16.67 -11.07
CA ASP A 57 1.37 17.42 -9.82
C ASP A 57 1.98 18.81 -10.07
N PRO A 58 1.55 19.87 -9.38
CA PRO A 58 2.16 21.20 -9.53
C PRO A 58 3.65 21.19 -9.18
N GLU A 59 4.46 21.98 -9.90
CA GLU A 59 5.88 22.14 -9.62
C GLU A 59 6.16 22.64 -8.19
N SER A 60 5.22 23.39 -7.62
CA SER A 60 5.27 23.89 -6.24
C SER A 60 4.88 22.86 -5.19
N SER A 61 4.66 21.61 -5.57
CA SER A 61 4.33 20.54 -4.62
C SER A 61 5.44 20.34 -3.59
N SER A 62 5.07 20.19 -2.31
CA SER A 62 6.03 20.04 -1.22
C SER A 62 6.78 18.70 -1.22
N ALA A 63 6.30 17.73 -1.99
CA ALA A 63 6.92 16.41 -2.14
C ALA A 63 6.59 15.81 -3.51
N ILE A 64 7.51 15.02 -4.05
CA ILE A 64 7.34 14.30 -5.31
C ILE A 64 6.23 13.22 -5.20
N SER A 65 6.05 12.67 -4.00
CA SER A 65 5.09 11.60 -3.76
C SER A 65 4.00 12.05 -2.77
N ASP A 66 2.75 11.95 -3.19
CA ASP A 66 1.57 12.17 -2.34
C ASP A 66 0.87 10.82 -2.11
N GLN A 67 1.20 10.19 -0.98
CA GLN A 67 0.65 8.88 -0.62
C GLN A 67 -0.27 9.01 0.57
N LYS A 68 -1.54 8.70 0.36
CA LYS A 68 -2.60 8.73 1.38
C LYS A 68 -3.36 7.42 1.39
N ILE A 69 -3.80 7.01 2.56
CA ILE A 69 -4.68 5.87 2.71
C ILE A 69 -5.70 6.12 3.79
N LYS A 70 -6.93 5.66 3.55
CA LYS A 70 -8.03 5.76 4.50
C LYS A 70 -8.78 4.45 4.55
N PHE A 71 -8.92 3.91 5.76
CA PHE A 71 -9.80 2.80 6.06
C PHE A 71 -10.98 3.28 6.89
N ILE A 72 -12.17 2.80 6.57
CA ILE A 72 -13.39 3.05 7.34
C ILE A 72 -14.00 1.70 7.66
N GLY A 73 -14.07 1.38 8.92
CA GLY A 73 -14.71 0.17 9.44
C GLY A 73 -15.82 0.52 10.43
N THR A 74 -16.57 -0.49 10.86
CA THR A 74 -17.70 -0.34 11.79
C THR A 74 -17.27 0.11 13.18
N SER A 75 -16.04 -0.26 13.60
CA SER A 75 -15.51 0.04 14.94
C SER A 75 -14.32 0.99 14.94
N GLY A 76 -13.98 1.57 13.78
CA GLY A 76 -12.87 2.50 13.72
C GLY A 76 -12.57 3.04 12.33
N ARG A 77 -11.70 4.04 12.33
CA ARG A 77 -11.17 4.68 11.13
C ARG A 77 -9.66 4.85 11.26
N TYR A 78 -8.97 4.58 10.18
CA TYR A 78 -7.55 4.84 10.05
C TYR A 78 -7.33 5.80 8.87
N GLU A 79 -6.54 6.81 9.07
CA GLU A 79 -6.15 7.78 8.04
C GLU A 79 -4.64 7.99 8.15
N ALA A 80 -3.93 7.82 7.04
CA ALA A 80 -2.50 8.11 6.94
C ALA A 80 -2.25 9.03 5.75
N ASP A 81 -1.45 10.07 5.99
CA ASP A 81 -0.99 11.01 5.00
C ASP A 81 0.53 11.13 5.10
N GLN A 82 1.23 10.58 4.11
CA GLN A 82 2.68 10.54 4.14
C GLN A 82 3.32 11.87 3.72
N LYS A 83 2.60 12.69 2.93
CA LYS A 83 3.05 14.02 2.51
C LYS A 83 3.01 15.02 3.66
N GLU A 84 1.89 15.06 4.39
CA GLU A 84 1.68 15.97 5.53
C GLU A 84 2.18 15.37 6.86
N ARG A 85 2.73 14.18 6.83
CA ARG A 85 3.20 13.38 7.96
C ARG A 85 2.17 13.23 9.08
N GLY A 86 1.43 12.17 9.02
CA GLY A 86 0.54 11.83 10.13
C GLY A 86 -0.27 10.57 9.87
N ILE A 87 -0.41 9.79 10.91
CA ILE A 87 -1.40 8.74 11.01
C ILE A 87 -2.41 9.18 12.05
N ARG A 88 -3.68 9.15 11.69
CA ARG A 88 -4.80 9.37 12.59
C ARG A 88 -5.60 8.09 12.70
N ILE A 89 -5.67 7.56 13.91
CA ILE A 89 -6.48 6.40 14.25
C ILE A 89 -7.62 6.88 15.15
N ASN A 90 -8.84 6.50 14.82
CA ASN A 90 -10.01 6.75 15.64
C ASN A 90 -10.74 5.43 15.87
N THR A 91 -10.84 5.02 17.14
CA THR A 91 -11.54 3.81 17.54
C THR A 91 -12.47 4.11 18.71
N ASP A 92 -13.53 3.33 18.85
CA ASP A 92 -14.51 3.48 19.94
C ASP A 92 -13.86 3.26 21.32
N ASN A 93 -12.84 2.41 21.41
CA ASN A 93 -12.21 2.05 22.68
C ASN A 93 -11.13 3.04 23.13
N VAL A 94 -10.41 3.69 22.19
CA VAL A 94 -9.21 4.49 22.49
C VAL A 94 -9.44 5.97 22.16
N GLY A 95 -10.45 6.28 21.34
CA GLY A 95 -10.66 7.62 20.82
C GLY A 95 -9.72 7.94 19.65
N VAL A 96 -9.20 9.17 19.61
CA VAL A 96 -8.34 9.64 18.52
C VAL A 96 -6.87 9.58 18.94
N LEU A 97 -6.07 8.86 18.15
CA LEU A 97 -4.61 8.82 18.25
C LEU A 97 -3.98 9.47 17.02
N HIS A 98 -2.91 10.22 17.23
CA HIS A 98 -2.05 10.76 16.18
C HIS A 98 -0.66 10.14 16.30
N ILE A 99 -0.20 9.50 15.23
CA ILE A 99 1.11 8.84 15.16
C ILE A 99 1.87 9.43 13.98
N ASN A 100 3.14 9.77 14.16
CA ASN A 100 4.02 10.24 13.09
C ASN A 100 5.02 9.15 12.73
N PRO A 101 4.81 8.39 11.64
CA PRO A 101 5.80 7.45 11.17
C PRO A 101 6.89 8.20 10.40
N ASP A 102 8.11 8.13 10.86
CA ASP A 102 9.25 8.68 10.16
C ASP A 102 10.02 7.59 9.43
N PHE A 103 10.57 7.93 8.26
CA PHE A 103 11.42 7.02 7.49
C PHE A 103 12.68 6.66 8.26
N CYS A 104 13.33 7.64 8.84
CA CYS A 104 14.53 7.49 9.64
C CYS A 104 14.65 8.66 10.61
N MET A 105 14.69 8.39 11.91
CA MET A 105 14.89 9.39 12.95
C MET A 105 15.91 8.93 13.99
N PRO A 106 16.78 9.84 14.47
CA PRO A 106 17.63 9.55 15.62
C PRO A 106 16.85 9.67 16.93
N TYR A 107 16.97 8.68 17.78
CA TYR A 107 16.51 8.71 19.16
C TYR A 107 17.72 8.68 20.08
N GLY A 108 17.90 9.71 20.88
CA GLY A 108 18.95 9.77 21.90
C GLY A 108 18.49 9.13 23.21
N TYR A 109 19.39 8.38 23.84
CA TYR A 109 19.22 7.88 25.19
C TYR A 109 20.08 8.68 26.18
N ASN A 110 19.77 8.60 27.46
CA ASN A 110 20.46 9.34 28.51
C ASN A 110 21.96 8.97 28.67
N ASP A 111 22.38 7.84 28.10
CA ASP A 111 23.76 7.35 28.07
C ASP A 111 24.59 7.88 26.89
N GLY A 112 23.98 8.73 26.04
CA GLY A 112 24.63 9.31 24.89
C GLY A 112 24.60 8.46 23.63
N ASP A 113 24.04 7.26 23.68
CA ASP A 113 23.83 6.41 22.51
C ASP A 113 22.70 6.94 21.64
N ILE A 114 22.89 6.93 20.32
CA ILE A 114 21.89 7.29 19.32
C ILE A 114 21.41 6.03 18.63
N GLN A 115 20.12 5.73 18.77
CA GLN A 115 19.47 4.68 18.02
C GLN A 115 18.70 5.28 16.83
N TRP A 116 18.96 4.76 15.65
CA TRP A 116 18.20 5.11 14.45
C TRP A 116 16.96 4.23 14.36
N ARG A 117 15.80 4.86 14.18
CA ARG A 117 14.50 4.21 14.08
C ARG A 117 13.73 4.77 12.88
N GLY A 118 12.73 4.04 12.45
CA GLY A 118 11.83 4.44 11.39
C GLY A 118 11.64 3.32 10.37
N TYR A 119 10.57 3.37 9.61
CA TYR A 119 10.17 2.27 8.75
C TYR A 119 11.22 1.88 7.70
N GLY A 120 12.06 2.82 7.24
CA GLY A 120 13.16 2.52 6.32
C GLY A 120 14.26 1.71 6.98
N ILE A 121 14.73 2.15 8.16
CA ILE A 121 15.74 1.44 8.94
C ILE A 121 15.21 0.09 9.43
N ASP A 122 13.99 0.08 9.97
CA ASP A 122 13.38 -1.15 10.51
C ASP A 122 13.17 -2.20 9.40
N SER A 123 12.87 -1.77 8.17
CA SER A 123 12.76 -2.68 7.00
C SER A 123 14.09 -3.38 6.69
N ILE A 124 15.20 -2.62 6.64
CA ILE A 124 16.54 -3.17 6.39
C ILE A 124 16.97 -4.09 7.53
N THR A 125 16.80 -3.64 8.77
CA THR A 125 17.17 -4.40 9.96
C THR A 125 16.36 -5.70 10.06
N THR A 126 15.08 -5.66 9.74
CA THR A 126 14.22 -6.84 9.70
C THR A 126 14.74 -7.87 8.68
N PHE A 127 15.13 -7.43 7.49
CA PHE A 127 15.69 -8.32 6.48
C PHE A 127 17.01 -8.97 6.96
N LEU A 128 17.93 -8.19 7.52
CA LEU A 128 19.20 -8.71 8.03
C LEU A 128 19.00 -9.70 9.17
N ASN A 129 18.08 -9.41 10.09
CA ASN A 129 17.74 -10.33 11.18
C ASN A 129 17.11 -11.62 10.65
N ASP A 130 16.20 -11.53 9.65
CA ASP A 130 15.60 -12.72 9.05
C ASP A 130 16.66 -13.62 8.38
N VAL A 131 17.68 -13.04 7.74
CA VAL A 131 18.80 -13.81 7.16
C VAL A 131 19.61 -14.50 8.26
N ALA A 132 19.95 -13.78 9.32
CA ALA A 132 20.69 -14.35 10.45
C ALA A 132 19.89 -15.48 11.13
N ASP A 133 18.60 -15.25 11.40
CA ASP A 133 17.72 -16.26 12.01
C ASP A 133 17.57 -17.52 11.17
N LEU A 134 17.59 -17.39 9.82
CA LEU A 134 17.60 -18.54 8.92
C LEU A 134 18.93 -19.31 8.98
N GLU A 135 20.07 -18.61 9.01
CA GLU A 135 21.40 -19.22 9.11
C GLU A 135 21.59 -19.92 10.45
N ASP A 136 21.08 -19.34 11.53
CA ASP A 136 21.14 -19.90 12.88
C ASP A 136 20.09 -21.00 13.13
N GLY A 137 19.19 -21.25 12.17
CA GLY A 137 18.11 -22.24 12.29
C GLY A 137 16.99 -21.85 13.25
N LEU A 138 16.88 -20.56 13.59
CA LEU A 138 15.84 -20.03 14.48
C LEU A 138 14.52 -19.82 13.73
N LYS A 139 14.57 -19.64 12.41
CA LYS A 139 13.41 -19.52 11.52
C LYS A 139 13.54 -20.42 10.31
N ASN A 140 12.41 -20.71 9.67
CA ASN A 140 12.33 -21.39 8.39
C ASN A 140 11.80 -20.44 7.30
N ILE A 141 12.04 -20.78 6.04
CA ILE A 141 11.51 -20.00 4.90
C ILE A 141 9.97 -19.90 4.94
N SER A 142 9.28 -20.94 5.41
CA SER A 142 7.82 -20.91 5.58
C SER A 142 7.35 -19.83 6.55
N ASP A 143 8.08 -19.61 7.64
CA ASP A 143 7.74 -18.58 8.63
C ASP A 143 7.83 -17.17 8.03
N LEU A 144 8.80 -16.97 7.12
CA LEU A 144 8.96 -15.72 6.40
C LEU A 144 7.89 -15.52 5.32
N GLN A 145 7.46 -16.59 4.64
CA GLN A 145 6.42 -16.50 3.61
C GLN A 145 5.09 -16.05 4.18
N GLU A 146 4.78 -16.39 5.42
CA GLU A 146 3.54 -15.97 6.09
C GLU A 146 3.61 -14.52 6.60
N ASN A 147 4.79 -14.05 6.96
CA ASN A 147 4.96 -12.80 7.72
C ASN A 147 5.68 -11.69 6.94
N ARG A 148 6.10 -11.95 5.70
CA ARG A 148 6.84 -10.98 4.87
C ARG A 148 6.21 -10.84 3.49
N PRO A 149 6.39 -9.68 2.83
CA PRO A 149 5.96 -9.51 1.45
C PRO A 149 6.75 -10.45 0.55
N SER A 150 6.12 -11.55 0.16
CA SER A 150 6.71 -12.53 -0.74
C SER A 150 6.45 -12.18 -2.21
N PHE A 151 7.23 -12.78 -3.12
CA PHE A 151 7.01 -12.65 -4.56
C PHE A 151 5.59 -13.14 -4.95
N LYS A 152 5.12 -14.22 -4.34
CA LYS A 152 3.78 -14.77 -4.58
C LYS A 152 2.69 -13.75 -4.20
N GLU A 153 2.81 -13.08 -3.08
CA GLU A 153 1.87 -12.03 -2.66
C GLU A 153 1.94 -10.80 -3.58
N SER A 154 3.14 -10.45 -4.07
CA SER A 154 3.34 -9.35 -5.00
C SER A 154 2.68 -9.57 -6.36
N LEU A 155 2.57 -10.84 -6.82
CA LEU A 155 1.86 -11.19 -8.05
C LEU A 155 0.39 -10.74 -8.02
N ILE A 156 -0.25 -10.75 -6.87
CA ILE A 156 -1.65 -10.32 -6.73
C ILE A 156 -1.80 -8.86 -7.13
N SER A 157 -0.87 -7.99 -6.73
CA SER A 157 -0.86 -6.58 -7.14
C SER A 157 -0.68 -6.44 -8.66
N THR A 158 0.19 -7.26 -9.26
CA THR A 158 0.41 -7.28 -10.71
C THR A 158 -0.86 -7.71 -11.45
N MET A 159 -1.58 -8.69 -10.94
CA MET A 159 -2.85 -9.15 -11.55
C MET A 159 -3.95 -8.09 -11.46
N VAL A 160 -4.01 -7.34 -10.35
CA VAL A 160 -4.92 -6.19 -10.23
C VAL A 160 -4.58 -5.13 -11.28
N THR A 161 -3.30 -4.81 -11.43
CA THR A 161 -2.84 -3.82 -12.42
C THR A 161 -3.14 -4.26 -13.86
N ASP A 162 -2.90 -5.54 -14.18
CA ASP A 162 -3.21 -6.09 -15.51
C ASP A 162 -4.73 -6.03 -15.81
N ALA A 163 -5.57 -6.40 -14.84
CA ALA A 163 -7.02 -6.29 -14.99
C ALA A 163 -7.49 -4.83 -15.11
N ALA A 164 -6.88 -3.90 -14.37
CA ALA A 164 -7.15 -2.47 -14.51
C ALA A 164 -6.80 -1.94 -15.91
N HIS A 165 -5.66 -2.35 -16.47
CA HIS A 165 -5.30 -2.04 -17.84
C HIS A 165 -6.27 -2.62 -18.88
N LYS A 166 -6.78 -3.84 -18.66
CA LYS A 166 -7.83 -4.42 -19.51
C LYS A 166 -9.10 -3.60 -19.43
N SER A 167 -9.54 -3.21 -18.24
CA SER A 167 -10.70 -2.34 -18.03
C SER A 167 -10.55 -1.02 -18.80
N LEU A 168 -9.41 -0.34 -18.71
CA LEU A 168 -9.11 0.89 -19.47
C LEU A 168 -9.24 0.70 -20.98
N LYS A 169 -8.76 -0.44 -21.51
CA LYS A 169 -8.83 -0.76 -22.95
C LYS A 169 -10.23 -1.19 -23.40
N ASN A 170 -11.03 -1.71 -22.48
CA ASN A 170 -12.37 -2.22 -22.73
C ASN A 170 -13.47 -1.22 -22.32
N GLY A 171 -13.22 0.07 -22.50
CA GLY A 171 -14.20 1.13 -22.23
C GLY A 171 -14.63 1.23 -20.76
N SER A 172 -13.70 1.00 -19.85
CA SER A 172 -13.91 1.12 -18.39
C SER A 172 -14.98 0.13 -17.85
N GLN A 173 -15.01 -1.07 -18.42
CA GLN A 173 -15.87 -2.15 -17.92
C GLN A 173 -15.22 -2.88 -16.76
N TRP A 174 -16.03 -3.55 -15.94
CA TRP A 174 -15.54 -4.45 -14.91
C TRP A 174 -14.75 -5.61 -15.51
N GLU A 175 -13.55 -5.85 -14.98
CA GLU A 175 -12.69 -6.97 -15.34
C GLU A 175 -12.44 -7.87 -14.13
N GLU A 176 -12.61 -9.18 -14.32
CA GLU A 176 -12.34 -10.18 -13.28
C GLU A 176 -10.85 -10.34 -13.06
N ILE A 177 -10.45 -10.41 -11.78
CA ILE A 177 -9.05 -10.63 -11.40
C ILE A 177 -8.82 -12.12 -11.19
N LYS A 178 -8.09 -12.74 -12.12
CA LYS A 178 -7.79 -14.17 -12.09
C LYS A 178 -6.51 -14.41 -11.30
N ILE A 179 -6.66 -14.76 -10.02
CA ILE A 179 -5.52 -15.13 -9.18
C ILE A 179 -4.99 -16.49 -9.63
N LEU A 180 -3.71 -16.54 -10.03
CA LEU A 180 -3.03 -17.78 -10.35
C LEU A 180 -2.86 -18.60 -9.06
N LYS A 181 -3.19 -19.87 -9.12
CA LYS A 181 -3.06 -20.82 -7.99
C LYS A 181 -1.64 -21.30 -7.82
#